data_4724235dd584a55c147a39cf9c7c7649
#
_entry.id   4724235dd584a55c147a39cf9c7c7649
#
_cell.length_a   1.000
_cell.length_b   1.000
_cell.length_c   1.000
_cell.angle_alpha   90.00
_cell.angle_beta   90.00
_cell.angle_gamma   90.00
#
_symmetry.space_group_name_H-M   'P 1'
#
loop_
_entity.id
_entity.type
_entity.pdbx_description
1 polymer ?
#
loop_
_entity_poly.entity_id
_entity_poly.type
_entity_poly.pdbx_seq_one_letter_code
_entity_poly.pdbx_strand_id
1 'polypeptide(L)'
;MTTYIKAARLIDCTGAQPMLAPVIVVDGEYITRIADAASIEIPLDANVIDCGQDTLMAGLIDSHIHVGEDARRDESVKQQHLQPDGLRAIRGAVTLKDDLMCGVTSARALGDGTGCVDVILRDAINRGEITGPRLQVAAQAIRPSNGTAPEIGVVADGEDEMRKAVRRAIFNGADVIKLFISNVSRGETYLDYLKGDLTQVSAYTKRELEVAVEEAHRCGIKVAGHCIGGDVVKWALEAGLASLEHANLIEEDDIPYFKKYGGYISDPNLILFFDPVRGFESPTIKTHKWNQLPHW
;
A
#
# COMPACT_ATOMS: atom_id res chain seq x y z
N MET A 1 -29.28 8.08 11.30
CA MET A 1 -30.37 7.41 10.54
C MET A 1 -29.97 5.94 10.41
N THR A 2 -30.78 5.06 10.94
CA THR A 2 -30.48 3.62 10.93
C THR A 2 -30.82 3.01 9.58
N THR A 3 -29.88 2.25 9.00
CA THR A 3 -30.04 1.54 7.73
C THR A 3 -29.93 0.04 7.97
N TYR A 4 -30.82 -0.73 7.36
CA TYR A 4 -30.80 -2.19 7.38
C TYR A 4 -30.34 -2.71 6.01
N ILE A 5 -29.27 -3.50 5.98
CA ILE A 5 -28.73 -4.08 4.75
C ILE A 5 -29.01 -5.58 4.78
N LYS A 6 -29.69 -6.09 3.76
CA LYS A 6 -30.07 -7.50 3.60
C LYS A 6 -29.35 -8.09 2.40
N ALA A 7 -28.97 -9.36 2.49
CA ALA A 7 -28.40 -10.12 1.39
C ALA A 7 -28.66 -11.63 1.57
N ALA A 8 -28.31 -12.43 0.56
CA ALA A 8 -28.39 -13.89 0.70
C ALA A 8 -27.33 -14.45 1.64
N ARG A 9 -26.13 -13.82 1.66
CA ARG A 9 -24.98 -14.31 2.45
C ARG A 9 -24.12 -13.15 2.96
N LEU A 10 -23.40 -13.42 4.08
CA LEU A 10 -22.35 -12.57 4.59
C LEU A 10 -21.08 -13.37 4.86
N ILE A 11 -19.96 -12.91 4.32
CA ILE A 11 -18.62 -13.34 4.69
C ILE A 11 -18.08 -12.26 5.66
N ASP A 12 -18.02 -12.59 6.94
CA ASP A 12 -17.62 -11.64 8.00
C ASP A 12 -16.10 -11.53 8.20
N CYS A 13 -15.32 -12.25 7.38
CA CYS A 13 -13.86 -12.28 7.42
C CYS A 13 -13.25 -12.83 8.73
N THR A 14 -14.02 -13.53 9.57
CA THR A 14 -13.53 -14.16 10.81
C THR A 14 -12.97 -15.58 10.56
N GLY A 15 -13.14 -16.13 9.36
CA GLY A 15 -12.84 -17.52 9.03
C GLY A 15 -13.99 -18.48 9.34
N ALA A 16 -15.11 -17.99 9.88
CA ALA A 16 -16.32 -18.77 10.07
C ALA A 16 -17.03 -19.08 8.75
N GLN A 17 -17.98 -20.03 8.78
CA GLN A 17 -18.84 -20.28 7.61
C GLN A 17 -19.70 -19.04 7.31
N PRO A 18 -19.96 -18.74 6.03
CA PRO A 18 -20.80 -17.61 5.67
C PRO A 18 -22.18 -17.68 6.33
N MET A 19 -22.60 -16.57 6.93
CA MET A 19 -23.95 -16.43 7.49
C MET A 19 -24.98 -16.35 6.35
N LEU A 20 -26.05 -17.12 6.44
CA LEU A 20 -27.17 -17.08 5.50
C LEU A 20 -28.20 -16.04 5.95
N ALA A 21 -28.87 -15.40 5.00
CA ALA A 21 -29.89 -14.39 5.21
C ALA A 21 -29.52 -13.34 6.29
N PRO A 22 -28.32 -12.69 6.21
CA PRO A 22 -27.91 -11.68 7.16
C PRO A 22 -28.76 -10.42 7.07
N VAL A 23 -28.93 -9.76 8.20
CA VAL A 23 -29.35 -8.36 8.28
C VAL A 23 -28.25 -7.60 9.03
N ILE A 24 -27.65 -6.61 8.38
CA ILE A 24 -26.65 -5.73 8.97
C ILE A 24 -27.33 -4.42 9.30
N VAL A 25 -27.25 -4.01 10.57
CA VAL A 25 -27.79 -2.73 11.05
C VAL A 25 -26.65 -1.74 11.13
N VAL A 26 -26.81 -0.64 10.41
CA VAL A 26 -25.85 0.47 10.36
C VAL A 26 -26.51 1.70 10.94
N ASP A 27 -25.88 2.32 11.94
CA ASP A 27 -26.33 3.60 12.50
C ASP A 27 -25.24 4.65 12.33
N GLY A 28 -25.52 5.65 11.51
CA GLY A 28 -24.51 6.59 11.04
C GLY A 28 -23.42 5.88 10.23
N GLU A 29 -22.21 5.84 10.77
CA GLU A 29 -21.03 5.21 10.12
C GLU A 29 -20.65 3.86 10.75
N TYR A 30 -21.45 3.34 11.68
CA TYR A 30 -21.10 2.14 12.45
C TYR A 30 -22.05 0.99 12.22
N ILE A 31 -21.48 -0.21 12.03
CA ILE A 31 -22.25 -1.46 12.11
C ILE A 31 -22.54 -1.71 13.59
N THR A 32 -23.81 -1.62 13.97
CA THR A 32 -24.25 -1.77 15.37
C THR A 32 -24.74 -3.17 15.68
N ARG A 33 -25.18 -3.92 14.64
CA ARG A 33 -25.67 -5.28 14.81
C ARG A 33 -25.53 -6.06 13.48
N ILE A 34 -25.19 -7.33 13.60
CA ILE A 34 -25.31 -8.34 12.56
C ILE A 34 -26.21 -9.44 13.12
N ALA A 35 -27.27 -9.82 12.40
CA ALA A 35 -28.24 -10.78 12.86
C ALA A 35 -28.78 -11.63 11.69
N ASP A 36 -29.32 -12.80 12.00
CA ASP A 36 -30.13 -13.56 11.07
C ASP A 36 -31.49 -12.87 10.84
N ALA A 37 -31.98 -12.86 9.61
CA ALA A 37 -33.25 -12.21 9.27
C ALA A 37 -34.44 -12.72 10.10
N ALA A 38 -34.42 -13.98 10.54
CA ALA A 38 -35.47 -14.53 11.41
C ALA A 38 -35.39 -14.02 12.85
N SER A 39 -34.28 -13.40 13.25
CA SER A 39 -34.01 -12.94 14.64
C SER A 39 -34.11 -11.43 14.83
N ILE A 40 -34.48 -10.68 13.78
CA ILE A 40 -34.60 -9.22 13.84
C ILE A 40 -35.85 -8.73 13.15
N GLU A 41 -36.56 -7.84 13.82
CA GLU A 41 -37.70 -7.13 13.23
C GLU A 41 -37.21 -5.82 12.61
N ILE A 42 -37.53 -5.62 11.33
CA ILE A 42 -37.19 -4.40 10.60
C ILE A 42 -38.46 -3.50 10.61
N PRO A 43 -38.39 -2.27 11.13
CA PRO A 43 -39.51 -1.35 11.11
C PRO A 43 -40.02 -1.09 9.69
N LEU A 44 -41.34 -0.89 9.53
CA LEU A 44 -41.96 -0.68 8.21
C LEU A 44 -41.45 0.58 7.50
N ASP A 45 -41.06 1.58 8.27
CA ASP A 45 -40.54 2.87 7.80
C ASP A 45 -39.01 2.93 7.76
N ALA A 46 -38.33 1.79 7.98
CA ALA A 46 -36.87 1.73 8.00
C ALA A 46 -36.28 1.95 6.60
N ASN A 47 -35.09 2.56 6.57
CA ASN A 47 -34.26 2.57 5.37
C ASN A 47 -33.66 1.18 5.16
N VAL A 48 -34.05 0.51 4.06
CA VAL A 48 -33.60 -0.85 3.76
C VAL A 48 -32.84 -0.87 2.42
N ILE A 49 -31.64 -1.42 2.44
CA ILE A 49 -30.87 -1.77 1.24
C ILE A 49 -30.99 -3.27 1.08
N ASP A 50 -31.70 -3.73 0.05
CA ASP A 50 -31.84 -5.15 -0.26
C ASP A 50 -30.92 -5.53 -1.41
N CYS A 51 -29.87 -6.29 -1.09
CA CYS A 51 -28.88 -6.80 -2.06
C CYS A 51 -29.31 -8.16 -2.67
N GLY A 52 -30.53 -8.61 -2.43
CA GLY A 52 -31.10 -9.81 -3.06
C GLY A 52 -30.26 -11.06 -2.85
N GLN A 53 -29.78 -11.64 -3.96
CA GLN A 53 -28.98 -12.87 -3.95
C GLN A 53 -27.47 -12.64 -3.76
N ASP A 54 -27.04 -11.40 -3.59
CA ASP A 54 -25.63 -11.06 -3.45
C ASP A 54 -25.03 -11.59 -2.14
N THR A 55 -23.72 -11.64 -2.12
CA THR A 55 -22.93 -11.94 -0.93
C THR A 55 -22.27 -10.65 -0.46
N LEU A 56 -22.54 -10.24 0.78
CA LEU A 56 -21.85 -9.14 1.44
C LEU A 56 -20.52 -9.61 2.01
N MET A 57 -19.55 -8.72 2.03
CA MET A 57 -18.28 -8.91 2.71
C MET A 57 -17.72 -7.55 3.16
N ALA A 58 -16.72 -7.57 4.04
CA ALA A 58 -15.98 -6.36 4.35
C ALA A 58 -15.32 -5.80 3.08
N GLY A 59 -15.22 -4.48 2.99
CA GLY A 59 -14.51 -3.85 1.88
C GLY A 59 -13.05 -4.29 1.82
N LEU A 60 -12.53 -4.42 0.62
CA LEU A 60 -11.14 -4.79 0.37
C LEU A 60 -10.19 -3.68 0.87
N ILE A 61 -9.02 -4.09 1.29
CA ILE A 61 -7.93 -3.19 1.70
C ILE A 61 -6.75 -3.42 0.76
N ASP A 62 -6.36 -2.37 0.03
CA ASP A 62 -5.12 -2.39 -0.74
C ASP A 62 -4.01 -1.72 0.08
N SER A 63 -3.04 -2.52 0.51
CA SER A 63 -1.99 -2.07 1.43
C SER A 63 -0.80 -1.41 0.74
N HIS A 64 -0.77 -1.36 -0.60
CA HIS A 64 0.33 -0.75 -1.34
C HIS A 64 -0.10 -0.25 -2.71
N ILE A 65 -0.41 1.03 -2.78
CA ILE A 65 -0.69 1.72 -4.05
C ILE A 65 0.24 2.90 -4.24
N HIS A 66 0.30 3.39 -5.48
CA HIS A 66 0.82 4.71 -5.83
C HIS A 66 -0.27 5.49 -6.57
N VAL A 67 -0.71 6.60 -5.99
CA VAL A 67 -1.81 7.38 -6.54
C VAL A 67 -1.44 7.96 -7.92
N GLY A 68 -2.38 7.91 -8.85
CA GLY A 68 -2.18 8.41 -10.21
C GLY A 68 -1.47 7.45 -11.16
N GLU A 69 -1.02 6.29 -10.69
CA GLU A 69 -0.62 5.18 -11.55
C GLU A 69 -1.86 4.46 -12.12
N ASP A 70 -1.80 4.11 -13.38
CA ASP A 70 -2.86 3.38 -14.06
C ASP A 70 -2.25 2.46 -15.11
N ALA A 71 -2.33 1.16 -14.87
CA ALA A 71 -1.80 0.12 -15.77
C ALA A 71 -2.50 0.06 -17.13
N ARG A 72 -3.65 0.71 -17.26
CA ARG A 72 -4.39 0.82 -18.54
C ARG A 72 -3.79 1.85 -19.50
N ARG A 73 -2.80 2.65 -19.04
CA ARG A 73 -2.17 3.69 -19.85
C ARG A 73 -0.96 3.12 -20.59
N ASP A 74 -0.73 3.64 -21.78
CA ASP A 74 0.48 3.33 -22.57
C ASP A 74 1.77 3.99 -22.03
N GLU A 75 1.64 4.81 -20.99
CA GLU A 75 2.76 5.45 -20.30
C GLU A 75 3.39 4.48 -19.30
N SER A 76 4.71 4.40 -19.28
CA SER A 76 5.41 3.68 -18.19
C SER A 76 5.14 4.32 -16.83
N VAL A 77 5.29 3.57 -15.74
CA VAL A 77 5.16 4.07 -14.36
C VAL A 77 6.00 5.33 -14.17
N LYS A 78 7.26 5.32 -14.61
CA LYS A 78 8.13 6.50 -14.56
C LYS A 78 7.54 7.71 -15.28
N GLN A 79 7.01 7.52 -16.49
CA GLN A 79 6.40 8.63 -17.25
C GLN A 79 5.16 9.17 -16.54
N GLN A 80 4.38 8.33 -15.90
CA GLN A 80 3.21 8.74 -15.13
C GLN A 80 3.61 9.59 -13.91
N HIS A 81 4.68 9.23 -13.20
CA HIS A 81 5.19 10.01 -12.08
C HIS A 81 5.84 11.34 -12.48
N LEU A 82 6.37 11.45 -13.69
CA LEU A 82 6.97 12.68 -14.21
C LEU A 82 5.95 13.70 -14.75
N GLN A 83 4.65 13.36 -14.74
CA GLN A 83 3.60 14.30 -15.12
C GLN A 83 3.44 15.42 -14.07
N PRO A 84 2.95 16.60 -14.46
CA PRO A 84 2.66 17.68 -13.51
C PRO A 84 1.70 17.23 -12.41
N ASP A 85 1.93 17.66 -11.16
CA ASP A 85 1.16 17.25 -9.99
C ASP A 85 -0.36 17.46 -10.16
N GLY A 86 -0.79 18.55 -10.80
CA GLY A 86 -2.20 18.79 -11.10
C GLY A 86 -2.82 17.71 -11.99
N LEU A 87 -2.08 17.23 -13.01
CA LEU A 87 -2.55 16.15 -13.87
C LEU A 87 -2.58 14.82 -13.11
N ARG A 88 -1.57 14.56 -12.28
CA ARG A 88 -1.51 13.37 -11.42
C ARG A 88 -2.66 13.34 -10.42
N ALA A 89 -3.00 14.50 -9.81
CA ALA A 89 -4.14 14.61 -8.92
C ALA A 89 -5.47 14.29 -9.62
N ILE A 90 -5.68 14.83 -10.82
CA ILE A 90 -6.89 14.52 -11.61
C ILE A 90 -6.96 13.03 -11.95
N ARG A 91 -5.86 12.45 -12.41
CA ARG A 91 -5.76 11.02 -12.74
C ARG A 91 -5.99 10.16 -11.50
N GLY A 92 -5.36 10.53 -10.36
CA GLY A 92 -5.52 9.85 -9.09
C GLY A 92 -6.96 9.87 -8.57
N ALA A 93 -7.67 10.98 -8.72
CA ALA A 93 -9.09 11.04 -8.34
C ALA A 93 -9.96 10.07 -9.17
N VAL A 94 -9.63 9.86 -10.45
CA VAL A 94 -10.33 8.90 -11.31
C VAL A 94 -10.00 7.47 -10.91
N THR A 95 -8.72 7.11 -10.76
CA THR A 95 -8.30 5.74 -10.40
C THR A 95 -8.80 5.34 -9.02
N LEU A 96 -8.70 6.23 -8.02
CA LEU A 96 -9.21 5.95 -6.66
C LEU A 96 -10.73 5.74 -6.62
N LYS A 97 -11.49 6.44 -7.47
CA LYS A 97 -12.91 6.15 -7.63
C LYS A 97 -13.15 4.77 -8.24
N ASP A 98 -12.38 4.41 -9.26
CA ASP A 98 -12.47 3.09 -9.88
C ASP A 98 -12.14 1.98 -8.86
N ASP A 99 -11.09 2.16 -8.05
CA ASP A 99 -10.70 1.24 -6.97
C ASP A 99 -11.84 1.05 -5.97
N LEU A 100 -12.47 2.15 -5.53
CA LEU A 100 -13.64 2.07 -4.64
C LEU A 100 -14.79 1.31 -5.30
N MET A 101 -15.07 1.54 -6.57
CA MET A 101 -16.13 0.83 -7.31
C MET A 101 -15.82 -0.65 -7.54
N CYS A 102 -14.53 -1.03 -7.48
CA CYS A 102 -14.09 -2.43 -7.47
C CYS A 102 -14.12 -3.07 -6.07
N GLY A 103 -14.54 -2.32 -5.04
CA GLY A 103 -14.68 -2.81 -3.66
C GLY A 103 -13.51 -2.51 -2.73
N VAL A 104 -12.48 -1.80 -3.18
CA VAL A 104 -11.39 -1.33 -2.32
C VAL A 104 -11.88 -0.13 -1.51
N THR A 105 -12.17 -0.33 -0.23
CA THR A 105 -12.70 0.71 0.64
C THR A 105 -11.64 1.42 1.48
N SER A 106 -10.44 0.85 1.55
CA SER A 106 -9.28 1.46 2.21
C SER A 106 -8.03 1.15 1.42
N ALA A 107 -7.11 2.10 1.32
CA ALA A 107 -5.83 1.89 0.66
C ALA A 107 -4.68 2.62 1.37
N ARG A 108 -3.45 2.12 1.17
CA ARG A 108 -2.24 2.74 1.68
C ARG A 108 -1.33 3.16 0.52
N ALA A 109 -1.22 4.47 0.29
CA ALA A 109 -0.33 5.03 -0.71
C ALA A 109 1.09 5.18 -0.13
N LEU A 110 2.06 4.55 -0.77
CA LEU A 110 3.43 4.46 -0.28
C LEU A 110 4.41 5.34 -1.05
N GLY A 111 4.04 6.60 -1.19
CA GLY A 111 4.86 7.66 -1.75
C GLY A 111 4.42 8.11 -3.13
N ASP A 112 4.59 9.40 -3.36
CA ASP A 112 4.06 10.06 -4.56
C ASP A 112 4.95 11.20 -5.08
N GLY A 113 6.23 11.14 -4.88
CA GLY A 113 7.15 12.18 -5.33
C GLY A 113 7.04 13.47 -4.52
N THR A 114 7.50 14.58 -5.10
CA THR A 114 7.68 15.84 -4.36
C THR A 114 6.39 16.63 -4.13
N GLY A 115 5.35 16.39 -4.93
CA GLY A 115 4.09 17.15 -4.87
C GLY A 115 3.11 16.70 -3.78
N CYS A 116 3.36 15.56 -3.10
CA CYS A 116 2.47 14.99 -2.08
C CYS A 116 1.01 14.89 -2.56
N VAL A 117 0.81 14.44 -3.80
CA VAL A 117 -0.51 14.32 -4.43
C VAL A 117 -1.40 13.34 -3.66
N ASP A 118 -0.80 12.31 -3.06
CA ASP A 118 -1.49 11.36 -2.17
C ASP A 118 -2.13 12.04 -0.95
N VAL A 119 -1.44 13.01 -0.34
CA VAL A 119 -1.98 13.82 0.77
C VAL A 119 -3.15 14.69 0.29
N ILE A 120 -2.99 15.34 -0.87
CA ILE A 120 -4.05 16.18 -1.45
C ILE A 120 -5.32 15.35 -1.70
N LEU A 121 -5.17 14.16 -2.29
CA LEU A 121 -6.29 13.27 -2.60
C LEU A 121 -6.94 12.70 -1.34
N ARG A 122 -6.15 12.26 -0.34
CA ARG A 122 -6.68 11.83 0.96
C ARG A 122 -7.53 12.93 1.59
N ASP A 123 -7.01 14.15 1.63
CA ASP A 123 -7.69 15.26 2.27
C ASP A 123 -8.97 15.67 1.51
N ALA A 124 -8.95 15.61 0.18
CA ALA A 124 -10.14 15.86 -0.64
C ALA A 124 -11.21 14.77 -0.45
N ILE A 125 -10.82 13.49 -0.30
CA ILE A 125 -11.74 12.39 0.04
C ILE A 125 -12.34 12.63 1.43
N ASN A 126 -11.51 12.95 2.43
CA ASN A 126 -11.97 13.18 3.79
C ASN A 126 -12.93 14.38 3.92
N ARG A 127 -12.81 15.38 3.03
CA ARG A 127 -13.75 16.50 2.96
C ARG A 127 -14.97 16.23 2.07
N GLY A 128 -15.05 15.07 1.42
CA GLY A 128 -16.14 14.71 0.52
C GLY A 128 -16.13 15.47 -0.81
N GLU A 129 -15.01 16.07 -1.19
CA GLU A 129 -14.84 16.80 -2.45
C GLU A 129 -14.70 15.86 -3.66
N ILE A 130 -14.10 14.68 -3.42
CA ILE A 130 -13.98 13.59 -4.38
C ILE A 130 -14.37 12.26 -3.74
N THR A 131 -14.74 11.28 -4.59
CA THR A 131 -15.08 9.93 -4.16
C THR A 131 -13.86 9.02 -4.28
N GLY A 132 -13.55 8.27 -3.25
CA GLY A 132 -12.44 7.30 -3.20
C GLY A 132 -12.42 6.50 -1.91
N PRO A 133 -11.50 5.53 -1.76
CA PRO A 133 -11.29 4.77 -0.55
C PRO A 133 -10.70 5.67 0.56
N ARG A 134 -10.81 5.24 1.82
CA ARG A 134 -10.03 5.86 2.90
C ARG A 134 -8.55 5.62 2.65
N LEU A 135 -7.74 6.68 2.66
CA LEU A 135 -6.31 6.61 2.38
C LEU A 135 -5.48 6.78 3.66
N GLN A 136 -4.44 5.95 3.79
CA GLN A 136 -3.23 6.26 4.52
C GLN A 136 -2.14 6.62 3.52
N VAL A 137 -1.38 7.68 3.76
CA VAL A 137 -0.45 8.24 2.77
C VAL A 137 0.95 8.44 3.34
N ALA A 138 1.95 8.26 2.50
CA ALA A 138 3.35 8.46 2.88
C ALA A 138 3.87 9.87 2.55
N ALA A 139 3.09 10.69 1.85
CA ALA A 139 3.54 11.94 1.27
C ALA A 139 4.73 11.70 0.32
N GLN A 140 5.94 11.71 0.83
CA GLN A 140 7.16 11.48 0.06
C GLN A 140 7.83 10.21 0.52
N ALA A 141 8.17 9.31 -0.40
CA ALA A 141 9.06 8.21 -0.07
C ALA A 141 10.49 8.71 0.12
N ILE A 142 11.28 8.01 0.92
CA ILE A 142 12.67 8.37 1.23
C ILE A 142 13.59 7.29 0.67
N ARG A 143 14.63 7.69 -0.05
CA ARG A 143 15.60 6.81 -0.68
C ARG A 143 17.03 7.34 -0.53
N PRO A 144 18.07 6.51 -0.58
CA PRO A 144 19.43 6.99 -0.69
C PRO A 144 19.73 7.52 -2.11
N SER A 145 20.80 8.27 -2.26
CA SER A 145 21.21 8.85 -3.55
C SER A 145 21.41 7.82 -4.66
N ASN A 146 21.86 6.62 -4.32
CA ASN A 146 22.05 5.50 -5.22
C ASN A 146 20.90 4.47 -5.18
N GLY A 147 19.75 4.79 -4.58
CA GLY A 147 18.59 3.90 -4.48
C GLY A 147 17.71 3.91 -5.72
N THR A 148 16.77 2.97 -5.75
CA THR A 148 15.74 2.87 -6.79
C THR A 148 14.70 3.99 -6.72
N ALA A 149 13.81 4.05 -7.71
CA ALA A 149 12.64 4.95 -7.77
C ALA A 149 12.97 6.45 -7.59
N PRO A 150 13.85 7.01 -8.43
CA PRO A 150 14.25 8.41 -8.33
C PRO A 150 13.10 9.40 -8.58
N GLU A 151 12.03 8.96 -9.24
CA GLU A 151 10.85 9.76 -9.57
C GLU A 151 9.87 9.93 -8.42
N ILE A 152 9.90 9.05 -7.41
CA ILE A 152 8.93 9.09 -6.29
C ILE A 152 9.57 9.30 -4.92
N GLY A 153 10.89 9.28 -4.83
CA GLY A 153 11.60 9.40 -3.55
C GLY A 153 12.41 10.68 -3.42
N VAL A 154 12.43 11.23 -2.21
CA VAL A 154 13.39 12.27 -1.83
C VAL A 154 14.68 11.62 -1.34
N VAL A 155 15.82 12.22 -1.67
CA VAL A 155 17.13 11.73 -1.26
C VAL A 155 17.40 12.09 0.19
N ALA A 156 17.90 11.09 0.96
CA ALA A 156 18.43 11.29 2.29
C ALA A 156 19.58 10.30 2.53
N ASP A 157 20.79 10.79 2.66
CA ASP A 157 21.99 10.02 2.96
C ASP A 157 22.51 10.38 4.37
N GLY A 158 22.78 9.37 5.18
CA GLY A 158 23.23 9.57 6.55
C GLY A 158 22.13 9.94 7.54
N GLU A 159 22.47 9.90 8.83
CA GLU A 159 21.50 10.03 9.93
C GLU A 159 20.78 11.39 9.95
N ASP A 160 21.49 12.47 9.69
CA ASP A 160 20.95 13.84 9.77
C ASP A 160 19.94 14.12 8.65
N GLU A 161 20.23 13.67 7.42
CA GLU A 161 19.31 13.84 6.31
C GLU A 161 18.11 12.92 6.45
N MET A 162 18.30 11.69 6.91
CA MET A 162 17.20 10.76 7.23
C MET A 162 16.24 11.39 8.23
N ARG A 163 16.76 11.95 9.33
CA ARG A 163 15.95 12.63 10.36
C ARG A 163 15.16 13.80 9.78
N LYS A 164 15.80 14.62 8.95
CA LYS A 164 15.14 15.76 8.28
C LYS A 164 14.07 15.30 7.30
N ALA A 165 14.33 14.24 6.53
CA ALA A 165 13.39 13.71 5.57
C ALA A 165 12.13 13.14 6.25
N VAL A 166 12.30 12.37 7.32
CA VAL A 166 11.17 11.84 8.12
C VAL A 166 10.32 13.00 8.69
N ARG A 167 10.96 14.00 9.30
CA ARG A 167 10.25 15.18 9.82
C ARG A 167 9.50 15.94 8.73
N ARG A 168 10.08 16.07 7.55
CA ARG A 168 9.44 16.72 6.42
C ARG A 168 8.23 15.92 5.93
N ALA A 169 8.33 14.60 5.81
CA ALA A 169 7.19 13.75 5.43
C ALA A 169 6.04 13.92 6.44
N ILE A 170 6.34 13.88 7.74
CA ILE A 170 5.35 14.10 8.81
C ILE A 170 4.72 15.50 8.71
N PHE A 171 5.54 16.54 8.53
CA PHE A 171 5.06 17.92 8.36
C PHE A 171 4.14 18.07 7.15
N ASN A 172 4.44 17.34 6.06
CA ASN A 172 3.63 17.32 4.86
C ASN A 172 2.35 16.48 5.00
N GLY A 173 2.11 15.83 6.13
CA GLY A 173 0.88 15.10 6.42
C GLY A 173 0.95 13.59 6.20
N ALA A 174 2.13 12.99 6.26
CA ALA A 174 2.27 11.54 6.15
C ALA A 174 1.61 10.80 7.34
N ASP A 175 0.86 9.75 7.05
CA ASP A 175 0.29 8.79 8.00
C ASP A 175 1.23 7.58 8.21
N VAL A 176 2.16 7.39 7.30
CA VAL A 176 3.17 6.34 7.30
C VAL A 176 4.46 6.87 6.67
N ILE A 177 5.62 6.43 7.14
CA ILE A 177 6.88 6.73 6.47
C ILE A 177 7.22 5.60 5.52
N LYS A 178 7.58 5.91 4.27
CA LYS A 178 8.06 4.95 3.28
C LYS A 178 9.54 5.13 3.02
N LEU A 179 10.28 4.03 3.15
CA LEU A 179 11.71 3.96 2.81
C LEU A 179 11.95 3.00 1.64
N PHE A 180 12.96 3.27 0.81
CA PHE A 180 13.52 2.30 -0.13
C PHE A 180 14.78 1.71 0.48
N ILE A 181 14.70 0.50 1.07
CA ILE A 181 15.75 -0.08 1.90
C ILE A 181 16.60 -1.14 1.21
N SER A 182 16.17 -1.60 0.05
CA SER A 182 16.97 -2.48 -0.83
C SER A 182 16.94 -1.95 -2.27
N ASN A 183 17.67 -2.60 -3.16
CA ASN A 183 17.79 -2.21 -4.57
C ASN A 183 18.71 -0.98 -4.76
N VAL A 184 20.00 -1.20 -4.62
CA VAL A 184 21.02 -0.18 -4.91
C VAL A 184 21.39 -0.23 -6.39
N SER A 185 21.37 0.92 -7.03
CA SER A 185 21.87 1.08 -8.37
C SER A 185 23.37 1.36 -8.39
N ARG A 186 24.07 0.77 -9.37
CA ARG A 186 25.51 0.94 -9.58
C ARG A 186 25.80 1.68 -10.90
N GLY A 187 25.15 2.80 -11.12
CA GLY A 187 25.38 3.58 -12.32
C GLY A 187 24.10 3.98 -13.03
N GLU A 188 23.78 3.42 -14.15
CA GLU A 188 22.56 3.77 -14.88
C GLU A 188 21.34 3.12 -14.22
N THR A 189 20.81 3.75 -13.19
CA THR A 189 19.77 3.29 -12.26
C THR A 189 18.58 2.63 -12.95
N TYR A 190 18.16 3.22 -14.05
CA TYR A 190 17.02 2.73 -14.80
C TYR A 190 17.37 1.53 -15.66
N LEU A 191 18.60 1.45 -16.17
CA LEU A 191 19.05 0.32 -16.99
C LEU A 191 19.26 -0.93 -16.14
N ASP A 192 19.68 -0.82 -14.89
CA ASP A 192 19.78 -1.96 -13.99
C ASP A 192 18.41 -2.50 -13.63
N TYR A 193 17.45 -1.62 -13.35
CA TYR A 193 16.05 -2.02 -13.19
C TYR A 193 15.48 -2.64 -14.48
N LEU A 194 15.79 -2.07 -15.65
CA LEU A 194 15.39 -2.61 -16.94
C LEU A 194 16.07 -3.96 -17.28
N LYS A 195 17.28 -4.20 -16.78
CA LYS A 195 17.92 -5.52 -16.85
C LYS A 195 17.25 -6.55 -15.94
N GLY A 196 16.37 -6.09 -15.06
CA GLY A 196 15.55 -6.94 -14.24
C GLY A 196 16.22 -7.50 -13.00
N ASP A 197 17.32 -6.90 -12.53
CA ASP A 197 18.01 -7.39 -11.35
C ASP A 197 17.22 -7.08 -10.08
N LEU A 198 16.71 -8.12 -9.45
CA LEU A 198 16.17 -8.05 -8.09
C LEU A 198 17.35 -8.06 -7.12
N THR A 199 17.81 -6.88 -6.71
CA THR A 199 18.97 -6.83 -5.84
C THR A 199 18.59 -6.87 -4.36
N GLN A 200 19.32 -7.69 -3.60
CA GLN A 200 19.18 -7.81 -2.14
C GLN A 200 20.14 -6.86 -1.41
N VAL A 201 20.90 -6.04 -2.14
CA VAL A 201 21.86 -5.12 -1.51
C VAL A 201 21.11 -4.10 -0.69
N SER A 202 21.49 -3.96 0.58
CA SER A 202 20.95 -2.94 1.46
C SER A 202 21.25 -1.55 0.92
N ALA A 203 20.23 -0.72 0.84
CA ALA A 203 20.34 0.66 0.39
C ALA A 203 20.73 1.62 1.54
N TYR A 204 20.44 1.24 2.77
CA TYR A 204 20.76 1.98 3.99
C TYR A 204 21.56 1.13 4.98
N THR A 205 22.34 1.77 5.81
CA THR A 205 22.94 1.14 6.97
C THR A 205 21.87 0.84 8.02
N LYS A 206 22.17 -0.10 8.92
CA LYS A 206 21.28 -0.40 10.05
C LYS A 206 20.98 0.84 10.89
N ARG A 207 21.99 1.70 11.11
CA ARG A 207 21.82 2.91 11.91
C ARG A 207 20.87 3.93 11.27
N GLU A 208 20.92 4.10 9.95
CA GLU A 208 19.97 4.98 9.25
C GLU A 208 18.52 4.49 9.37
N LEU A 209 18.31 3.17 9.34
CA LEU A 209 16.98 2.59 9.57
C LEU A 209 16.49 2.83 11.00
N GLU A 210 17.36 2.64 12.00
CA GLU A 210 17.05 2.94 13.40
C GLU A 210 16.65 4.41 13.59
N VAL A 211 17.41 5.34 12.99
CA VAL A 211 17.11 6.79 13.05
C VAL A 211 15.74 7.12 12.42
N ALA A 212 15.42 6.50 11.30
CA ALA A 212 14.11 6.70 10.66
C ALA A 212 12.97 6.25 11.57
N VAL A 213 13.11 5.08 12.18
CA VAL A 213 12.10 4.53 13.09
C VAL A 213 12.01 5.33 14.39
N GLU A 214 13.15 5.69 15.01
CA GLU A 214 13.18 6.55 16.19
C GLU A 214 12.39 7.85 15.96
N GLU A 215 12.62 8.51 14.82
CA GLU A 215 12.00 9.79 14.53
C GLU A 215 10.50 9.65 14.21
N ALA A 216 10.11 8.63 13.46
CA ALA A 216 8.71 8.36 13.13
C ALA A 216 7.90 7.95 14.38
N HIS A 217 8.44 7.06 15.20
CA HIS A 217 7.77 6.56 16.41
C HIS A 217 7.55 7.65 17.46
N ARG A 218 8.40 8.67 17.53
CA ARG A 218 8.17 9.84 18.39
C ARG A 218 6.84 10.54 18.10
N CYS A 219 6.36 10.43 16.86
CA CYS A 219 5.08 10.97 16.42
C CYS A 219 3.97 9.92 16.30
N GLY A 220 4.21 8.68 16.75
CA GLY A 220 3.27 7.57 16.65
C GLY A 220 3.08 7.03 15.22
N ILE A 221 3.99 7.37 14.29
CA ILE A 221 3.90 7.00 12.88
C ILE A 221 4.74 5.76 12.61
N LYS A 222 4.18 4.80 11.88
CA LYS A 222 4.86 3.56 11.48
C LYS A 222 5.72 3.77 10.25
N VAL A 223 6.71 2.86 10.08
CA VAL A 223 7.62 2.88 8.93
C VAL A 223 7.41 1.63 8.09
N ALA A 224 7.28 1.80 6.78
CA ALA A 224 7.20 0.77 5.77
C ALA A 224 8.45 0.80 4.88
N GLY A 225 9.00 -0.35 4.51
CA GLY A 225 10.23 -0.45 3.71
C GLY A 225 10.02 -1.22 2.41
N HIS A 226 10.34 -0.61 1.25
CA HIS A 226 10.55 -1.38 0.04
C HIS A 226 11.75 -2.31 0.28
N CYS A 227 11.53 -3.59 0.26
CA CYS A 227 12.51 -4.60 0.60
C CYS A 227 12.35 -5.82 -0.29
N ILE A 228 13.35 -6.15 -1.07
CA ILE A 228 13.32 -7.38 -1.88
C ILE A 228 13.79 -8.58 -1.07
N GLY A 229 14.81 -8.44 -0.23
CA GLY A 229 15.40 -9.48 0.59
C GLY A 229 16.79 -9.09 1.10
N GLY A 230 17.55 -10.07 1.59
CA GLY A 230 18.93 -9.90 2.09
C GLY A 230 18.99 -9.41 3.54
N ASP A 231 20.20 -9.10 4.01
CA ASP A 231 20.46 -8.76 5.43
C ASP A 231 19.60 -7.60 5.94
N VAL A 232 19.16 -6.71 5.07
CA VAL A 232 18.33 -5.56 5.43
C VAL A 232 16.96 -5.97 5.97
N VAL A 233 16.46 -7.17 5.68
CA VAL A 233 15.23 -7.73 6.27
C VAL A 233 15.38 -7.79 7.79
N LYS A 234 16.48 -8.37 8.26
CA LYS A 234 16.78 -8.53 9.70
C LYS A 234 16.97 -7.17 10.36
N TRP A 235 17.74 -6.28 9.74
CA TRP A 235 17.99 -4.92 10.27
C TRP A 235 16.72 -4.08 10.35
N ALA A 236 15.86 -4.17 9.34
CA ALA A 236 14.60 -3.43 9.32
C ALA A 236 13.64 -3.88 10.44
N LEU A 237 13.51 -5.20 10.63
CA LEU A 237 12.67 -5.75 11.71
C LEU A 237 13.25 -5.42 13.09
N GLU A 238 14.56 -5.52 13.27
CA GLU A 238 15.24 -5.14 14.53
C GLU A 238 15.07 -3.65 14.83
N ALA A 239 15.11 -2.78 13.81
CA ALA A 239 14.87 -1.35 13.96
C ALA A 239 13.40 -1.03 14.30
N GLY A 240 12.46 -1.93 13.99
CA GLY A 240 11.03 -1.77 14.26
C GLY A 240 10.21 -1.27 13.07
N LEU A 241 10.63 -1.55 11.84
CA LEU A 241 9.77 -1.33 10.67
C LEU A 241 8.49 -2.18 10.80
N ALA A 242 7.36 -1.57 10.50
CA ALA A 242 6.07 -2.22 10.65
C ALA A 242 5.71 -3.13 9.47
N SER A 243 6.18 -2.81 8.27
CA SER A 243 5.97 -3.65 7.09
C SER A 243 7.16 -3.63 6.15
N LEU A 244 7.38 -4.77 5.50
CA LEU A 244 8.30 -4.95 4.40
C LEU A 244 7.46 -5.18 3.13
N GLU A 245 7.67 -4.32 2.16
CA GLU A 245 6.92 -4.34 0.92
C GLU A 245 7.64 -5.22 -0.09
N HIS A 246 6.89 -6.07 -0.78
CA HIS A 246 7.32 -7.08 -1.72
C HIS A 246 7.95 -8.32 -1.05
N ALA A 247 9.08 -8.18 -0.40
CA ALA A 247 9.78 -9.24 0.34
C ALA A 247 9.96 -10.56 -0.46
N ASN A 248 10.15 -10.46 -1.79
CA ASN A 248 10.08 -11.59 -2.73
C ASN A 248 11.23 -12.59 -2.59
N LEU A 249 12.34 -12.18 -1.98
CA LEU A 249 13.53 -12.99 -1.77
C LEU A 249 13.87 -13.11 -0.28
N ILE A 250 12.85 -13.17 0.58
CA ILE A 250 13.07 -13.54 1.99
C ILE A 250 13.44 -15.02 2.09
N GLU A 251 14.21 -15.34 3.10
CA GLU A 251 14.70 -16.69 3.36
C GLU A 251 14.05 -17.25 4.63
N GLU A 252 14.12 -18.58 4.82
CA GLU A 252 13.61 -19.23 6.01
C GLU A 252 14.23 -18.68 7.31
N ASP A 253 15.49 -18.27 7.24
CA ASP A 253 16.22 -17.65 8.35
C ASP A 253 15.72 -16.26 8.75
N ASP A 254 14.88 -15.62 7.93
CA ASP A 254 14.26 -14.33 8.24
C ASP A 254 12.98 -14.51 9.07
N ILE A 255 12.29 -15.65 8.96
CA ILE A 255 11.02 -15.92 9.64
C ILE A 255 11.10 -15.75 11.17
N PRO A 256 12.17 -16.21 11.87
CA PRO A 256 12.31 -15.98 13.29
C PRO A 256 12.34 -14.50 13.70
N TYR A 257 12.85 -13.61 12.83
CA TYR A 257 12.88 -12.17 13.08
C TYR A 257 11.47 -11.56 13.02
N PHE A 258 10.65 -11.94 12.04
CA PHE A 258 9.22 -11.55 12.01
C PHE A 258 8.50 -11.99 13.29
N LYS A 259 8.73 -13.22 13.76
CA LYS A 259 8.12 -13.74 14.98
C LYS A 259 8.59 -12.99 16.24
N LYS A 260 9.84 -12.57 16.27
CA LYS A 260 10.45 -11.92 17.43
C LYS A 260 10.14 -10.43 17.53
N TYR A 261 10.25 -9.72 16.41
CA TYR A 261 10.15 -8.25 16.40
C TYR A 261 8.79 -7.75 15.90
N GLY A 262 7.96 -8.63 15.35
CA GLY A 262 6.74 -8.28 14.63
C GLY A 262 7.04 -7.85 13.21
N GLY A 263 6.07 -7.23 12.58
CA GLY A 263 6.17 -6.81 11.20
C GLY A 263 5.32 -7.66 10.27
N TYR A 264 4.93 -7.06 9.17
CA TYR A 264 4.09 -7.67 8.15
C TYR A 264 4.78 -7.65 6.81
N ILE A 265 4.50 -8.64 5.98
CA ILE A 265 4.84 -8.61 4.56
C ILE A 265 3.61 -8.07 3.83
N SER A 266 3.83 -7.08 3.00
CA SER A 266 2.87 -6.63 2.01
C SER A 266 3.45 -6.97 0.65
N ASP A 267 2.94 -8.02 0.01
CA ASP A 267 3.38 -8.44 -1.32
C ASP A 267 2.35 -7.97 -2.36
N PRO A 268 2.46 -6.76 -2.79
CA PRO A 268 1.50 -6.33 -3.75
C PRO A 268 2.01 -6.66 -5.12
N ASN A 269 2.27 -7.01 -5.92
CA ASN A 269 2.30 -6.73 -7.36
C ASN A 269 3.50 -7.18 -8.17
N LEU A 270 4.59 -7.68 -7.60
CA LEU A 270 5.68 -8.16 -8.44
C LEU A 270 5.22 -9.28 -9.38
N ILE A 271 4.33 -10.15 -8.93
CA ILE A 271 3.73 -11.19 -9.77
C ILE A 271 2.94 -10.57 -10.93
N LEU A 272 2.11 -9.56 -10.68
CA LEU A 272 1.33 -8.89 -11.73
C LEU A 272 2.22 -8.13 -12.71
N PHE A 273 3.29 -7.50 -12.25
CA PHE A 273 4.23 -6.80 -13.13
C PHE A 273 5.07 -7.77 -13.96
N PHE A 274 5.55 -8.85 -13.36
CA PHE A 274 6.56 -9.72 -13.96
C PHE A 274 6.05 -11.09 -14.38
N ASP A 275 4.77 -11.41 -14.19
CA ASP A 275 4.18 -12.62 -14.76
C ASP A 275 4.38 -12.62 -16.29
N PRO A 276 4.99 -13.69 -16.86
CA PRO A 276 5.30 -13.72 -18.29
C PRO A 276 4.10 -13.57 -19.21
N VAL A 277 2.91 -13.94 -18.73
CA VAL A 277 1.66 -13.92 -19.51
C VAL A 277 0.84 -12.65 -19.22
N ARG A 278 0.68 -12.31 -17.94
CA ARG A 278 -0.25 -11.27 -17.47
C ARG A 278 0.45 -9.97 -17.03
N GLY A 279 1.75 -10.01 -16.78
CA GLY A 279 2.48 -8.86 -16.26
C GLY A 279 2.55 -7.69 -17.25
N PHE A 280 2.65 -6.50 -16.71
CA PHE A 280 2.61 -5.24 -17.47
C PHE A 280 3.95 -4.78 -18.04
N GLU A 281 5.05 -5.34 -17.56
CA GLU A 281 6.38 -5.00 -18.06
C GLU A 281 6.66 -5.62 -19.43
N SER A 282 7.72 -5.16 -20.10
CA SER A 282 8.12 -5.73 -21.39
C SER A 282 8.38 -7.23 -21.27
N PRO A 283 8.16 -8.03 -22.34
CA PRO A 283 8.32 -9.48 -22.30
C PRO A 283 9.70 -9.94 -21.78
N THR A 284 10.75 -9.22 -22.16
CA THR A 284 12.13 -9.53 -21.72
C THR A 284 12.29 -9.33 -20.22
N ILE A 285 11.83 -8.20 -19.68
CA ILE A 285 11.93 -7.89 -18.25
C ILE A 285 11.05 -8.85 -17.43
N LYS A 286 9.80 -9.10 -17.84
CA LYS A 286 8.91 -10.03 -17.17
C LYS A 286 9.56 -11.41 -17.01
N THR A 287 10.02 -11.98 -18.11
CA THR A 287 10.62 -13.31 -18.09
C THR A 287 11.88 -13.36 -17.23
N HIS A 288 12.74 -12.35 -17.31
CA HIS A 288 13.97 -12.31 -16.54
C HIS A 288 13.69 -12.22 -15.03
N LYS A 289 12.83 -11.30 -14.61
CA LYS A 289 12.48 -11.14 -13.19
C LYS A 289 11.68 -12.31 -12.66
N TRP A 290 10.76 -12.86 -13.45
CA TRP A 290 9.99 -14.05 -13.06
C TRP A 290 10.91 -15.23 -12.72
N ASN A 291 11.96 -15.42 -13.49
CA ASN A 291 12.93 -16.50 -13.26
C ASN A 291 13.81 -16.29 -12.02
N GLN A 292 13.84 -15.10 -11.44
CA GLN A 292 14.56 -14.81 -10.20
C GLN A 292 13.69 -15.07 -8.94
N LEU A 293 12.37 -15.18 -9.11
CA LEU A 293 11.49 -15.44 -7.98
C LEU A 293 11.61 -16.90 -7.53
N PRO A 294 11.55 -17.16 -6.22
CA PRO A 294 11.46 -18.52 -5.71
C PRO A 294 10.18 -19.17 -6.26
N HIS A 295 10.31 -20.33 -6.85
CA HIS A 295 9.18 -21.13 -7.30
C HIS A 295 8.80 -22.06 -6.14
N TRP A 296 7.85 -21.62 -5.31
CA TRP A 296 7.25 -22.41 -4.22
C TRP A 296 6.16 -23.36 -4.75
#